data_e5cd5feea1f16cef3640b2357d8e5d7b
#
_entry.id   e5cd5feea1f16cef3640b2357d8e5d7b
#
_cell.length_a   1.000
_cell.length_b   1.000
_cell.length_c   1.000
_cell.angle_alpha   90.00
_cell.angle_beta   90.00
_cell.angle_gamma   90.00
#
_symmetry.space_group_name_H-M   'P 1'
#
loop_
_entity.id
_entity.type
_entity.pdbx_description
1 polymer ?
#
loop_
_entity_poly.entity_id
_entity_poly.type
_entity_poly.pdbx_seq_one_letter_code
_entity_poly.pdbx_strand_id
1 'polypeptide(L)'
;REALEFRPDKPGTDGQEGHILNVYDQVQYQEILGFGGAFTESSTLNYQKVSEEQRQKVLELYFDKEKGIGYNFCRATINSCDFSEDFYSYDDTPEDFALKDFTIAHDRESVLPMIRAAQDKAEDLLIFSSPWSPPAWMKTNGTMNQGGSLRKDCKEVWARYTARYLQEYEKEGVKIWGVTVQNEAKARQGWESCQYEAGEERDFVTGYLKPIYEQMGVGDRKVMFWDHNKERVVDRSLDILCNQRARDAFDGVAVHWYSGDHFTALDVAHDLFPEKFFVASEQCTGHAKEVYGAGEHYAHDILGDLNHWAGAWVDWNMFLNEDGGPSHWLDEQRESGKDPAEIWVGASPVMIDRTTGELTVTSSYYYLGHFSKFIKRGARRIGYSIFDTSLEAGAFLNPDGSIAVVVLNRWEEDRQVTLRYHGELADLTLKAHSIQTLLF
;
A
#
# COMPACT_ATOMS: atom_id res chain seq x y z
N ARG A 1 5.27 -25.48 -10.06
CA ARG A 1 5.92 -24.75 -11.18
C ARG A 1 5.94 -25.69 -12.38
N GLU A 2 5.42 -25.24 -13.50
CA GLU A 2 5.51 -25.94 -14.78
C GLU A 2 6.38 -25.10 -15.72
N ALA A 3 7.16 -25.76 -16.58
CA ALA A 3 7.97 -25.06 -17.57
C ALA A 3 7.07 -24.57 -18.71
N LEU A 4 7.29 -23.35 -19.19
CA LEU A 4 6.69 -22.87 -20.43
C LEU A 4 7.40 -23.55 -21.60
N GLU A 5 6.62 -24.21 -22.47
CA GLU A 5 7.14 -24.83 -23.69
C GLU A 5 6.88 -23.90 -24.87
N PHE A 6 7.92 -23.21 -25.31
CA PHE A 6 7.85 -22.33 -26.47
C PHE A 6 7.99 -23.09 -27.80
N ARG A 7 7.18 -22.72 -28.78
CA ARG A 7 7.25 -23.19 -30.18
C ARG A 7 7.26 -22.00 -31.15
N PRO A 8 7.94 -22.12 -32.29
CA PRO A 8 7.94 -21.04 -33.27
C PRO A 8 6.54 -20.73 -33.81
N ASP A 9 6.24 -19.42 -33.92
CA ASP A 9 5.06 -18.90 -34.58
C ASP A 9 5.29 -19.02 -36.11
N LYS A 10 4.70 -20.02 -36.75
CA LYS A 10 4.88 -20.31 -38.20
C LYS A 10 3.67 -19.83 -39.00
N PRO A 11 3.87 -19.07 -40.10
CA PRO A 11 2.78 -18.69 -40.99
C PRO A 11 2.06 -19.92 -41.54
N GLY A 12 0.73 -19.90 -41.55
CA GLY A 12 -0.11 -20.90 -42.25
C GLY A 12 -0.66 -22.05 -41.41
N THR A 13 -0.60 -21.99 -40.10
CA THR A 13 -1.37 -22.86 -39.25
C THR A 13 -2.77 -22.27 -39.01
N ASP A 14 -3.79 -22.92 -39.49
CA ASP A 14 -5.22 -22.88 -39.16
C ASP A 14 -6.00 -21.54 -39.14
N GLY A 15 -5.52 -20.45 -39.69
CA GLY A 15 -6.31 -19.28 -40.07
C GLY A 15 -7.06 -18.50 -38.97
N GLN A 16 -7.06 -18.99 -37.74
CA GLN A 16 -7.59 -18.28 -36.55
C GLN A 16 -6.65 -18.47 -35.36
N GLU A 17 -5.95 -17.43 -35.04
CA GLU A 17 -5.19 -17.33 -33.79
C GLU A 17 -6.14 -16.91 -32.65
N GLY A 18 -6.90 -17.88 -32.13
CA GLY A 18 -7.74 -17.69 -30.95
C GLY A 18 -6.91 -17.65 -29.65
N HIS A 19 -7.42 -16.98 -28.65
CA HIS A 19 -6.90 -17.00 -27.29
C HIS A 19 -5.49 -16.41 -27.10
N ILE A 20 -5.05 -15.48 -27.95
CA ILE A 20 -3.71 -14.88 -27.88
C ILE A 20 -3.62 -13.79 -26.81
N LEU A 21 -2.57 -13.91 -25.99
CA LEU A 21 -2.03 -12.85 -25.14
C LEU A 21 -0.69 -12.41 -25.73
N ASN A 22 -0.63 -11.23 -26.31
CA ASN A 22 0.61 -10.66 -26.87
C ASN A 22 1.32 -9.82 -25.79
N VAL A 23 2.67 -9.85 -25.81
CA VAL A 23 3.52 -9.03 -24.95
C VAL A 23 4.45 -8.17 -25.81
N TYR A 24 4.59 -6.88 -25.46
CA TYR A 24 5.33 -5.87 -26.23
C TYR A 24 6.33 -5.16 -25.30
N ASP A 25 7.51 -5.71 -25.10
CA ASP A 25 8.56 -5.18 -24.22
C ASP A 25 9.15 -3.85 -24.67
N GLN A 26 9.00 -3.51 -25.97
CA GLN A 26 9.40 -2.21 -26.52
C GLN A 26 8.49 -1.06 -26.05
N VAL A 27 7.26 -1.36 -25.60
CA VAL A 27 6.32 -0.37 -25.09
C VAL A 27 6.41 -0.36 -23.57
N GLN A 28 7.05 0.66 -23.03
CA GLN A 28 7.31 0.76 -21.59
C GLN A 28 6.55 1.93 -20.97
N TYR A 29 6.11 1.74 -19.75
CA TYR A 29 5.35 2.70 -18.95
C TYR A 29 6.09 3.02 -17.63
N GLN A 30 5.36 3.16 -16.53
CA GLN A 30 5.93 3.50 -15.22
C GLN A 30 6.87 2.43 -14.66
N GLU A 31 7.73 2.89 -13.77
CA GLU A 31 8.58 2.03 -12.96
C GLU A 31 7.82 1.51 -11.74
N ILE A 32 8.07 0.27 -11.38
CA ILE A 32 7.53 -0.36 -10.17
C ILE A 32 8.46 -0.09 -8.99
N LEU A 33 7.92 0.58 -7.97
CA LEU A 33 8.60 0.88 -6.71
C LEU A 33 8.59 -0.31 -5.75
N GLY A 34 7.51 -1.10 -5.75
CA GLY A 34 7.41 -2.30 -4.95
C GLY A 34 6.01 -2.61 -4.43
N PHE A 35 5.96 -3.63 -3.57
CA PHE A 35 4.76 -4.15 -2.93
C PHE A 35 5.00 -4.34 -1.44
N GLY A 36 3.94 -4.20 -0.63
CA GLY A 36 4.09 -4.38 0.79
C GLY A 36 2.78 -4.34 1.56
N GLY A 37 2.90 -4.13 2.86
CA GLY A 37 1.81 -3.93 3.79
C GLY A 37 2.20 -2.91 4.86
N ALA A 38 1.26 -2.57 5.73
CA ALA A 38 1.50 -1.59 6.77
C ALA A 38 1.95 -2.23 8.10
N PHE A 39 2.97 -1.63 8.69
CA PHE A 39 3.40 -1.86 10.07
C PHE A 39 2.46 -1.10 11.02
N THR A 40 1.18 -1.50 11.08
CA THR A 40 0.25 -0.99 12.07
C THR A 40 0.65 -1.47 13.45
N GLU A 41 0.28 -0.75 14.49
CA GLU A 41 0.54 -1.21 15.86
C GLU A 41 -0.11 -2.58 16.13
N SER A 42 -1.31 -2.84 15.58
CA SER A 42 -1.95 -4.16 15.64
C SER A 42 -1.07 -5.28 15.11
N SER A 43 -0.48 -5.07 13.92
CA SER A 43 0.42 -6.06 13.31
C SER A 43 1.67 -6.30 14.15
N THR A 44 2.27 -5.24 14.68
CA THR A 44 3.51 -5.32 15.43
C THR A 44 3.32 -5.87 16.84
N LEU A 45 2.20 -5.58 17.49
CA LEU A 45 1.86 -6.16 18.79
C LEU A 45 1.55 -7.67 18.70
N ASN A 46 0.80 -8.08 17.67
CA ASN A 46 0.62 -9.53 17.42
C ASN A 46 1.97 -10.21 17.16
N TYR A 47 2.85 -9.60 16.36
CA TYR A 47 4.20 -10.10 16.12
C TYR A 47 5.00 -10.25 17.42
N GLN A 48 4.88 -9.33 18.37
CA GLN A 48 5.59 -9.40 19.64
C GLN A 48 5.02 -10.47 20.60
N LYS A 49 3.70 -10.71 20.54
CA LYS A 49 2.99 -11.65 21.44
C LYS A 49 3.17 -13.12 21.05
N VAL A 50 3.70 -13.42 19.87
CA VAL A 50 3.94 -14.79 19.40
C VAL A 50 5.34 -15.31 19.75
N SER A 51 5.56 -16.63 19.62
CA SER A 51 6.86 -17.25 19.86
C SER A 51 7.92 -16.78 18.85
N GLU A 52 9.20 -16.94 19.21
CA GLU A 52 10.31 -16.59 18.30
C GLU A 52 10.24 -17.38 16.99
N GLU A 53 9.86 -18.64 17.02
CA GLU A 53 9.66 -19.46 15.82
C GLU A 53 8.58 -18.87 14.90
N GLN A 54 7.46 -18.45 15.48
CA GLN A 54 6.37 -17.80 14.73
C GLN A 54 6.78 -16.42 14.19
N ARG A 55 7.54 -15.62 14.97
CA ARG A 55 8.09 -14.35 14.47
C ARG A 55 8.96 -14.56 13.24
N GLN A 56 9.89 -15.53 13.30
CA GLN A 56 10.74 -15.86 12.17
C GLN A 56 9.91 -16.36 10.97
N LYS A 57 8.83 -17.10 11.23
CA LYS A 57 7.94 -17.57 10.18
C LYS A 57 7.17 -16.42 9.51
N VAL A 58 6.65 -15.47 10.27
CA VAL A 58 5.96 -14.27 9.74
C VAL A 58 6.93 -13.44 8.89
N LEU A 59 8.15 -13.19 9.38
CA LEU A 59 9.18 -12.47 8.63
C LEU A 59 9.59 -13.21 7.36
N GLU A 60 9.74 -14.53 7.40
CA GLU A 60 10.02 -15.34 6.22
C GLU A 60 8.90 -15.23 5.20
N LEU A 61 7.65 -15.37 5.63
CA LEU A 61 6.50 -15.29 4.73
C LEU A 61 6.44 -13.95 3.99
N TYR A 62 6.63 -12.83 4.66
CA TYR A 62 6.49 -11.52 4.04
C TYR A 62 7.75 -11.03 3.31
N PHE A 63 8.94 -11.19 3.90
CA PHE A 63 10.12 -10.44 3.47
C PHE A 63 11.19 -11.30 2.78
N ASP A 64 11.18 -12.63 2.95
CA ASP A 64 12.12 -13.50 2.25
C ASP A 64 11.77 -13.60 0.76
N LYS A 65 12.71 -13.23 -0.10
CA LYS A 65 12.50 -13.20 -1.57
C LYS A 65 12.40 -14.60 -2.21
N GLU A 66 12.95 -15.63 -1.55
CA GLU A 66 12.96 -17.00 -2.06
C GLU A 66 11.81 -17.82 -1.47
N LYS A 67 11.64 -17.80 -0.15
CA LYS A 67 10.67 -18.62 0.57
C LYS A 67 9.33 -17.93 0.78
N GLY A 68 9.33 -16.62 0.89
CA GLY A 68 8.16 -15.78 1.09
C GLY A 68 7.69 -15.07 -0.18
N ILE A 69 6.98 -13.98 0.01
CA ILE A 69 6.43 -13.14 -1.07
C ILE A 69 7.28 -11.89 -1.37
N GLY A 70 8.34 -11.62 -0.59
CA GLY A 70 9.35 -10.63 -0.88
C GLY A 70 8.88 -9.17 -0.84
N TYR A 71 8.07 -8.78 0.16
CA TYR A 71 7.67 -7.39 0.38
C TYR A 71 8.90 -6.48 0.51
N ASN A 72 8.84 -5.32 -0.13
CA ASN A 72 9.94 -4.36 -0.16
C ASN A 72 9.52 -2.89 -0.16
N PHE A 73 8.20 -2.58 -0.20
CA PHE A 73 7.68 -1.22 -0.14
C PHE A 73 6.51 -1.18 0.84
N CYS A 74 6.75 -0.71 2.07
CA CYS A 74 5.82 -0.82 3.19
C CYS A 74 5.38 0.56 3.70
N ARG A 75 4.37 0.57 4.55
CA ARG A 75 3.81 1.76 5.19
C ARG A 75 3.97 1.69 6.71
N ALA A 76 4.12 2.83 7.36
CA ALA A 76 4.03 2.98 8.81
C ALA A 76 3.12 4.15 9.17
N THR A 77 2.61 4.17 10.40
CA THR A 77 1.78 5.26 10.90
C THR A 77 2.63 6.32 11.60
N ILE A 78 2.18 7.57 11.60
CA ILE A 78 2.69 8.63 12.47
C ILE A 78 1.61 8.87 13.51
N ASN A 79 1.90 8.61 14.78
CA ASN A 79 0.95 8.48 15.88
C ASN A 79 0.03 7.23 15.73
N SER A 80 -0.95 7.10 16.61
CA SER A 80 -1.96 6.05 16.56
C SER A 80 -2.87 6.14 15.33
N CYS A 81 -3.51 5.03 15.02
CA CYS A 81 -4.54 4.89 13.99
C CYS A 81 -5.64 3.95 14.50
N ASP A 82 -6.67 3.71 13.71
CA ASP A 82 -7.76 2.76 14.00
C ASP A 82 -7.29 1.35 14.40
N PHE A 83 -6.12 0.93 13.91
CA PHE A 83 -5.46 -0.33 14.27
C PHE A 83 -4.31 -0.12 15.27
N SER A 84 -4.56 0.70 16.27
CA SER A 84 -3.75 0.81 17.50
C SER A 84 -4.51 0.25 18.71
N GLU A 85 -3.77 -0.09 19.77
CA GLU A 85 -4.37 -0.60 21.02
C GLU A 85 -5.09 0.53 21.76
N ASP A 86 -4.59 1.78 21.64
CA ASP A 86 -5.18 2.98 22.23
C ASP A 86 -4.79 4.23 21.42
N PHE A 87 -5.42 5.37 21.73
CA PHE A 87 -5.00 6.67 21.20
C PHE A 87 -3.66 7.11 21.80
N TYR A 88 -2.70 7.45 20.96
CA TYR A 88 -1.45 8.06 21.39
C TYR A 88 -0.88 9.03 20.36
N SER A 89 -0.11 10.00 20.84
CA SER A 89 0.77 10.79 19.99
C SER A 89 2.17 10.87 20.58
N TYR A 90 3.12 11.41 19.83
CA TYR A 90 4.49 11.56 20.31
C TYR A 90 4.67 12.79 21.20
N ASP A 91 3.63 13.64 21.34
CA ASP A 91 3.64 14.81 22.22
C ASP A 91 2.20 15.20 22.58
N ASP A 92 1.72 14.70 23.72
CA ASP A 92 0.38 14.98 24.24
C ASP A 92 0.37 16.21 25.19
N THR A 93 1.53 16.85 25.42
CA THR A 93 1.61 18.04 26.27
C THR A 93 0.93 19.23 25.59
N PRO A 94 -0.16 19.79 26.18
CA PRO A 94 -0.88 20.88 25.56
C PRO A 94 0.01 22.11 25.33
N GLU A 95 -0.03 22.64 24.10
CA GLU A 95 0.69 23.85 23.70
C GLU A 95 2.23 23.75 23.79
N ASP A 96 2.80 22.55 23.74
CA ASP A 96 4.25 22.41 23.60
C ASP A 96 4.74 22.78 22.18
N PHE A 97 4.63 24.05 21.85
CA PHE A 97 5.10 24.56 20.55
C PHE A 97 6.62 24.38 20.35
N ALA A 98 7.38 24.05 21.39
CA ALA A 98 8.82 23.78 21.31
C ALA A 98 9.13 22.29 21.13
N LEU A 99 8.12 21.41 21.22
CA LEU A 99 8.23 19.94 21.17
C LEU A 99 9.23 19.40 22.21
N LYS A 100 9.25 19.93 23.42
CA LYS A 100 10.18 19.53 24.49
C LYS A 100 9.90 18.11 24.95
N ASP A 101 8.62 17.77 25.05
CA ASP A 101 8.14 16.47 25.53
C ASP A 101 7.95 15.43 24.41
N PHE A 102 8.27 15.80 23.16
CA PHE A 102 8.20 14.89 22.01
C PHE A 102 9.08 13.66 22.21
N THR A 103 8.47 12.48 22.09
CA THR A 103 9.17 11.20 22.19
C THR A 103 8.50 10.11 21.34
N ILE A 104 9.29 9.29 20.63
CA ILE A 104 8.83 8.08 19.96
C ILE A 104 8.98 6.83 20.86
N ALA A 105 8.98 7.01 22.20
CA ALA A 105 9.18 5.90 23.13
C ALA A 105 8.15 4.77 22.91
N HIS A 106 6.90 5.12 22.62
CA HIS A 106 5.86 4.17 22.30
C HIS A 106 6.26 3.27 21.13
N ASP A 107 6.69 3.85 20.02
CA ASP A 107 7.06 3.08 18.82
C ASP A 107 8.35 2.27 19.00
N ARG A 108 9.26 2.72 19.87
CA ARG A 108 10.46 1.92 20.22
C ARG A 108 10.10 0.59 20.84
N GLU A 109 8.99 0.54 21.57
CA GLU A 109 8.51 -0.67 22.24
C GLU A 109 7.54 -1.45 21.34
N SER A 110 6.65 -0.76 20.60
CA SER A 110 5.58 -1.41 19.85
C SER A 110 5.92 -1.64 18.37
N VAL A 111 6.35 -0.64 17.60
CA VAL A 111 6.41 -0.68 16.13
C VAL A 111 7.80 -1.02 15.59
N LEU A 112 8.84 -0.34 16.09
CA LEU A 112 10.21 -0.43 15.57
C LEU A 112 10.82 -1.84 15.64
N PRO A 113 10.52 -2.71 16.64
CA PRO A 113 11.08 -4.06 16.67
C PRO A 113 10.76 -4.89 15.43
N MET A 114 9.51 -4.85 14.93
CA MET A 114 9.13 -5.59 13.72
C MET A 114 9.73 -4.97 12.46
N ILE A 115 9.78 -3.63 12.37
CA ILE A 115 10.39 -2.94 11.23
C ILE A 115 11.87 -3.31 11.07
N ARG A 116 12.64 -3.30 12.17
CA ARG A 116 14.06 -3.68 12.15
C ARG A 116 14.26 -5.13 11.74
N ALA A 117 13.44 -6.03 12.30
CA ALA A 117 13.49 -7.43 11.92
C ALA A 117 13.14 -7.67 10.44
N ALA A 118 12.22 -6.85 9.89
CA ALA A 118 11.90 -6.86 8.46
C ALA A 118 13.07 -6.35 7.61
N GLN A 119 13.76 -5.28 8.03
CA GLN A 119 14.94 -4.75 7.35
C GLN A 119 16.09 -5.76 7.32
N ASP A 120 16.26 -6.55 8.38
CA ASP A 120 17.27 -7.63 8.41
C ASP A 120 16.99 -8.73 7.37
N LYS A 121 15.74 -8.89 6.93
CA LYS A 121 15.33 -9.85 5.88
C LYS A 121 15.30 -9.25 4.49
N ALA A 122 14.95 -7.95 4.38
CA ALA A 122 14.82 -7.21 3.14
C ALA A 122 15.66 -5.93 3.20
N GLU A 123 16.93 -6.02 2.82
CA GLU A 123 17.90 -4.91 2.87
C GLU A 123 17.47 -3.70 2.02
N ASP A 124 16.65 -3.93 1.01
CA ASP A 124 16.11 -2.89 0.12
C ASP A 124 14.72 -2.39 0.53
N LEU A 125 14.26 -2.67 1.75
CA LEU A 125 12.96 -2.25 2.24
C LEU A 125 12.85 -0.72 2.27
N LEU A 126 11.88 -0.18 1.51
CA LEU A 126 11.47 1.22 1.60
C LEU A 126 10.21 1.32 2.44
N ILE A 127 10.14 2.37 3.26
CA ILE A 127 8.98 2.63 4.12
C ILE A 127 8.55 4.08 3.91
N PHE A 128 7.28 4.30 3.63
CA PHE A 128 6.67 5.62 3.76
C PHE A 128 5.74 5.66 4.97
N SER A 129 5.44 6.87 5.45
CA SER A 129 4.61 7.03 6.64
C SER A 129 3.48 8.01 6.41
N SER A 130 2.35 7.77 7.09
CA SER A 130 1.16 8.61 7.00
C SER A 130 0.64 8.95 8.40
N PRO A 131 0.29 10.22 8.69
CA PRO A 131 -0.41 10.58 9.92
C PRO A 131 -1.92 10.40 9.76
N TRP A 132 -2.57 9.80 10.76
CA TRP A 132 -4.04 9.77 10.88
C TRP A 132 -4.57 11.04 11.54
N SER A 133 -3.84 11.56 12.53
CA SER A 133 -4.17 12.82 13.19
C SER A 133 -2.94 13.47 13.80
N PRO A 134 -2.85 14.79 13.77
CA PRO A 134 -2.01 15.52 14.73
C PRO A 134 -2.47 15.26 16.17
N PRO A 135 -1.64 15.51 17.20
CA PRO A 135 -2.04 15.51 18.60
C PRO A 135 -3.29 16.34 18.84
N ALA A 136 -4.15 15.92 19.78
CA ALA A 136 -5.43 16.55 20.07
C ALA A 136 -5.34 18.08 20.26
N TRP A 137 -4.30 18.57 20.94
CA TRP A 137 -4.10 19.97 21.21
C TRP A 137 -3.78 20.83 19.96
N MET A 138 -3.31 20.20 18.88
CA MET A 138 -3.06 20.89 17.61
C MET A 138 -4.30 20.99 16.71
N LYS A 139 -5.43 20.39 17.12
CA LYS A 139 -6.65 20.29 16.30
C LYS A 139 -7.76 21.24 16.74
N THR A 140 -8.56 21.67 15.77
CA THR A 140 -9.66 22.61 16.00
C THR A 140 -10.80 22.06 16.86
N ASN A 141 -10.96 20.72 16.88
CA ASN A 141 -11.97 20.02 17.70
C ASN A 141 -11.41 19.51 19.04
N GLY A 142 -10.09 19.65 19.28
CA GLY A 142 -9.46 19.23 20.53
C GLY A 142 -9.40 17.72 20.78
N THR A 143 -9.55 16.92 19.73
CA THR A 143 -9.47 15.45 19.80
C THR A 143 -8.79 14.88 18.56
N MET A 144 -8.18 13.69 18.66
CA MET A 144 -7.54 13.03 17.52
C MET A 144 -8.55 12.43 16.55
N ASN A 145 -9.73 12.03 17.01
CA ASN A 145 -10.82 11.48 16.18
C ASN A 145 -11.81 12.54 15.70
N GLN A 146 -12.91 12.10 15.05
CA GLN A 146 -14.04 12.93 14.61
C GLN A 146 -13.68 14.07 13.65
N GLY A 147 -12.65 13.88 12.80
CA GLY A 147 -12.23 14.89 11.84
C GLY A 147 -11.63 16.13 12.52
N GLY A 148 -12.17 17.32 12.23
CA GLY A 148 -11.54 18.59 12.60
C GLY A 148 -10.36 18.91 11.68
N SER A 149 -9.74 20.05 11.85
CA SER A 149 -8.62 20.51 11.03
C SER A 149 -7.42 20.91 11.91
N LEU A 150 -6.25 20.93 11.32
CA LEU A 150 -5.06 21.48 11.97
C LEU A 150 -5.26 22.96 12.28
N ARG A 151 -5.03 23.35 13.54
CA ARG A 151 -5.07 24.76 13.97
C ARG A 151 -4.05 25.59 13.18
N LYS A 152 -4.43 26.81 12.81
CA LYS A 152 -3.57 27.70 12.01
C LYS A 152 -2.24 28.05 12.68
N ASP A 153 -2.26 28.21 14.00
CA ASP A 153 -1.08 28.47 14.84
C ASP A 153 -0.21 27.23 15.07
N CYS A 154 -0.70 26.04 14.75
CA CYS A 154 0.02 24.78 14.87
C CYS A 154 0.69 24.30 13.57
N LYS A 155 0.52 24.98 12.43
CA LYS A 155 1.08 24.52 11.14
C LYS A 155 2.61 24.37 11.19
N GLU A 156 3.30 25.31 11.74
CA GLU A 156 4.76 25.26 11.86
C GLU A 156 5.22 24.16 12.82
N VAL A 157 4.59 24.05 13.98
CA VAL A 157 4.95 23.01 14.97
C VAL A 157 4.62 21.62 14.43
N TRP A 158 3.52 21.44 13.69
CA TRP A 158 3.18 20.16 13.06
C TRP A 158 4.21 19.75 12.00
N ALA A 159 4.68 20.66 11.18
CA ALA A 159 5.75 20.38 10.23
C ALA A 159 7.08 20.01 10.92
N ARG A 160 7.43 20.68 12.07
CA ARG A 160 8.59 20.29 12.88
C ARG A 160 8.40 18.95 13.57
N TYR A 161 7.19 18.65 13.99
CA TYR A 161 6.83 17.37 14.60
C TYR A 161 7.09 16.20 13.65
N THR A 162 6.58 16.28 12.42
CA THR A 162 6.80 15.24 11.40
C THR A 162 8.27 15.15 10.98
N ALA A 163 8.98 16.28 10.86
CA ALA A 163 10.42 16.29 10.62
C ALA A 163 11.21 15.59 11.74
N ARG A 164 10.81 15.84 13.00
CA ARG A 164 11.42 15.20 14.16
C ARG A 164 11.14 13.71 14.22
N TYR A 165 9.93 13.28 13.88
CA TYR A 165 9.62 11.87 13.70
C TYR A 165 10.59 11.20 12.72
N LEU A 166 10.82 11.78 11.54
CA LEU A 166 11.76 11.28 10.55
C LEU A 166 13.18 11.16 11.09
N GLN A 167 13.64 12.19 11.84
CA GLN A 167 14.96 12.19 12.45
C GLN A 167 15.11 11.14 13.55
N GLU A 168 14.10 10.96 14.42
CA GLU A 168 14.13 9.97 15.48
C GLU A 168 14.11 8.55 14.94
N TYR A 169 13.29 8.27 13.90
CA TYR A 169 13.29 6.99 13.22
C TYR A 169 14.64 6.69 12.54
N GLU A 170 15.27 7.70 11.92
CA GLU A 170 16.59 7.53 11.31
C GLU A 170 17.69 7.24 12.34
N LYS A 171 17.62 7.84 13.54
CA LYS A 171 18.51 7.49 14.67
C LYS A 171 18.34 6.05 15.14
N GLU A 172 17.13 5.52 15.01
CA GLU A 172 16.80 4.12 15.30
C GLU A 172 17.18 3.14 14.17
N GLY A 173 17.83 3.65 13.11
CA GLY A 173 18.24 2.84 11.96
C GLY A 173 17.16 2.67 10.88
N VAL A 174 16.02 3.34 11.01
CA VAL A 174 14.90 3.25 10.08
C VAL A 174 14.77 4.54 9.28
N LYS A 175 15.31 4.55 8.06
CA LYS A 175 15.17 5.70 7.17
C LYS A 175 13.82 5.64 6.45
N ILE A 176 12.90 6.53 6.80
CA ILE A 176 11.63 6.70 6.10
C ILE A 176 11.90 7.32 4.72
N TRP A 177 11.42 6.69 3.66
CA TRP A 177 11.58 7.12 2.26
C TRP A 177 10.73 8.33 1.91
N GLY A 178 9.50 8.38 2.41
CA GLY A 178 8.56 9.45 2.11
C GLY A 178 7.42 9.52 3.12
N VAL A 179 6.59 10.55 2.97
CA VAL A 179 5.40 10.74 3.79
C VAL A 179 4.21 11.11 2.92
N THR A 180 3.00 10.76 3.37
CA THR A 180 1.78 11.44 2.93
C THR A 180 1.48 12.60 3.87
N VAL A 181 0.78 13.61 3.39
CA VAL A 181 0.43 14.77 4.23
C VAL A 181 -0.57 14.38 5.31
N GLN A 182 -1.53 13.56 4.95
CA GLN A 182 -2.62 13.11 5.81
C GLN A 182 -3.27 11.85 5.26
N ASN A 183 -3.45 10.82 6.09
CA ASN A 183 -4.32 9.71 5.75
C ASN A 183 -5.77 10.19 5.60
N GLU A 184 -6.40 9.84 4.48
CA GLU A 184 -7.81 10.13 4.19
C GLU A 184 -8.22 11.59 4.44
N ALA A 185 -7.54 12.54 3.78
CA ALA A 185 -7.64 13.98 4.01
C ALA A 185 -9.06 14.58 4.02
N LYS A 186 -10.08 13.90 3.52
CA LYS A 186 -11.49 14.34 3.60
C LYS A 186 -12.36 13.52 4.56
N ALA A 187 -11.82 12.47 5.15
CA ALA A 187 -12.60 11.63 6.03
C ALA A 187 -12.82 12.26 7.41
N ARG A 188 -14.00 12.01 7.97
CA ARG A 188 -14.34 12.26 9.37
C ARG A 188 -14.73 10.93 10.00
N GLN A 189 -13.80 10.33 10.71
CA GLN A 189 -13.94 8.99 11.22
C GLN A 189 -14.14 8.97 12.74
N GLY A 190 -14.70 7.87 13.26
CA GLY A 190 -14.77 7.60 14.70
C GLY A 190 -13.41 7.39 15.35
N TRP A 191 -12.45 6.97 14.55
CA TRP A 191 -11.04 6.87 14.91
C TRP A 191 -10.25 8.14 14.53
N GLU A 192 -8.92 8.11 14.63
CA GLU A 192 -8.04 9.23 14.30
C GLU A 192 -8.31 9.72 12.87
N SER A 193 -8.54 10.99 12.74
CA SER A 193 -8.78 11.64 11.44
C SER A 193 -8.57 13.14 11.52
N CYS A 194 -8.10 13.73 10.44
CA CYS A 194 -7.91 15.18 10.32
C CYS A 194 -8.22 15.62 8.89
N GLN A 195 -9.02 16.65 8.74
CA GLN A 195 -9.49 17.09 7.43
C GLN A 195 -8.60 18.20 6.85
N TYR A 196 -8.31 18.07 5.56
CA TYR A 196 -7.64 19.09 4.75
C TYR A 196 -8.42 19.32 3.46
N GLU A 197 -8.78 20.56 3.18
CA GLU A 197 -9.13 20.94 1.82
C GLU A 197 -7.87 20.97 0.93
N ALA A 198 -8.02 20.83 -0.39
CA ALA A 198 -6.88 20.78 -1.32
C ALA A 198 -5.96 22.01 -1.19
N GLY A 199 -6.55 23.21 -1.03
CA GLY A 199 -5.80 24.43 -0.81
C GLY A 199 -5.05 24.44 0.53
N GLU A 200 -5.62 23.86 1.58
CA GLU A 200 -4.97 23.78 2.90
C GLU A 200 -3.78 22.81 2.88
N GLU A 201 -3.93 21.65 2.24
CA GLU A 201 -2.86 20.66 2.04
C GLU A 201 -1.72 21.27 1.23
N ARG A 202 -2.05 21.90 0.09
CA ARG A 202 -1.11 22.63 -0.76
C ARG A 202 -0.33 23.69 0.04
N ASP A 203 -1.03 24.56 0.73
CA ASP A 203 -0.46 25.70 1.44
C ASP A 203 0.35 25.26 2.68
N PHE A 204 -0.05 24.15 3.31
CA PHE A 204 0.73 23.55 4.39
C PHE A 204 2.06 23.00 3.87
N VAL A 205 2.07 22.24 2.78
CA VAL A 205 3.32 21.66 2.24
C VAL A 205 4.24 22.75 1.72
N THR A 206 3.73 23.68 0.92
CA THR A 206 4.58 24.71 0.32
C THR A 206 5.03 25.78 1.30
N GLY A 207 4.21 26.11 2.31
CA GLY A 207 4.50 27.17 3.27
C GLY A 207 5.27 26.73 4.51
N TYR A 208 5.12 25.47 4.92
CA TYR A 208 5.66 24.97 6.17
C TYR A 208 6.45 23.67 6.02
N LEU A 209 5.85 22.60 5.48
CA LEU A 209 6.44 21.26 5.52
C LEU A 209 7.77 21.20 4.78
N LYS A 210 7.80 21.52 3.48
CA LYS A 210 9.03 21.46 2.68
C LYS A 210 10.11 22.41 3.19
N PRO A 211 9.85 23.70 3.50
CA PRO A 211 10.87 24.58 4.08
C PRO A 211 11.45 24.05 5.39
N ILE A 212 10.62 23.47 6.25
CA ILE A 212 11.07 22.92 7.54
C ILE A 212 11.85 21.63 7.34
N TYR A 213 11.42 20.76 6.42
CA TYR A 213 12.17 19.54 6.08
C TYR A 213 13.57 19.87 5.57
N GLU A 214 13.71 20.86 4.70
CA GLU A 214 15.01 21.34 4.23
C GLU A 214 15.86 21.87 5.40
N GLN A 215 15.28 22.73 6.24
CA GLN A 215 15.96 23.31 7.39
C GLN A 215 16.43 22.24 8.40
N MET A 216 15.63 21.19 8.60
CA MET A 216 15.91 20.12 9.57
C MET A 216 16.71 18.94 8.96
N GLY A 217 17.14 19.03 7.69
CA GLY A 217 17.99 18.02 7.05
C GLY A 217 17.28 16.75 6.64
N VAL A 218 15.96 16.81 6.44
CA VAL A 218 15.13 15.70 5.95
C VAL A 218 14.41 16.05 4.63
N GLY A 219 14.92 17.03 3.89
CA GLY A 219 14.33 17.55 2.64
C GLY A 219 14.34 16.54 1.48
N ASP A 220 15.16 15.48 1.55
CA ASP A 220 15.24 14.41 0.58
C ASP A 220 14.04 13.43 0.63
N ARG A 221 13.19 13.55 1.63
CA ARG A 221 12.02 12.69 1.78
C ARG A 221 10.94 13.03 0.74
N LYS A 222 10.37 11.99 0.13
CA LYS A 222 9.26 12.14 -0.80
C LYS A 222 8.01 12.62 -0.08
N VAL A 223 7.24 13.51 -0.70
CA VAL A 223 5.98 14.01 -0.17
C VAL A 223 4.85 13.70 -1.15
N MET A 224 3.88 12.94 -0.69
CA MET A 224 2.69 12.56 -1.44
C MET A 224 1.46 13.26 -0.85
N PHE A 225 0.50 13.57 -1.71
CA PHE A 225 -0.77 14.16 -1.29
C PHE A 225 -1.94 13.18 -1.51
N TRP A 226 -3.10 13.58 -1.03
CA TRP A 226 -4.40 12.93 -1.12
C TRP A 226 -4.52 11.74 -0.16
N ASP A 227 -3.83 10.63 -0.41
CA ASP A 227 -3.83 9.42 0.42
C ASP A 227 -5.26 9.00 0.81
N HIS A 228 -6.13 8.91 -0.21
CA HIS A 228 -7.55 8.66 -0.10
C HIS A 228 -8.10 8.09 -1.41
N ASN A 229 -9.39 7.81 -1.49
CA ASN A 229 -10.05 7.07 -2.57
C ASN A 229 -9.86 7.66 -3.97
N LYS A 230 -9.73 6.77 -4.96
CA LYS A 230 -9.41 7.08 -6.38
C LYS A 230 -10.40 8.02 -7.07
N GLU A 231 -11.69 8.02 -6.71
CA GLU A 231 -12.74 8.77 -7.41
C GLU A 231 -12.53 10.29 -7.49
N ARG A 232 -11.72 10.85 -6.58
CA ARG A 232 -11.43 12.29 -6.53
C ARG A 232 -9.99 12.66 -6.86
N VAL A 233 -9.18 11.69 -7.30
CA VAL A 233 -7.75 11.92 -7.54
C VAL A 233 -7.51 13.01 -8.60
N VAL A 234 -8.36 13.11 -9.62
CA VAL A 234 -8.24 14.11 -10.69
C VAL A 234 -8.51 15.52 -10.14
N ASP A 235 -9.63 15.71 -9.46
CA ASP A 235 -10.00 17.01 -8.89
C ASP A 235 -8.93 17.47 -7.89
N ARG A 236 -8.49 16.57 -7.00
CA ARG A 236 -7.47 16.87 -6.00
C ARG A 236 -6.13 17.24 -6.65
N SER A 237 -5.73 16.52 -7.69
CA SER A 237 -4.52 16.81 -8.45
C SER A 237 -4.58 18.18 -9.14
N LEU A 238 -5.69 18.52 -9.76
CA LEU A 238 -5.89 19.84 -10.38
C LEU A 238 -5.79 20.97 -9.35
N ASP A 239 -6.50 20.85 -8.21
CA ASP A 239 -6.53 21.88 -7.16
C ASP A 239 -5.16 22.13 -6.53
N ILE A 240 -4.32 21.10 -6.46
CA ILE A 240 -2.98 21.18 -5.86
C ILE A 240 -1.92 21.52 -6.92
N LEU A 241 -1.81 20.72 -7.98
CA LEU A 241 -0.68 20.73 -8.90
C LEU A 241 -0.77 21.79 -10.02
N CYS A 242 -1.92 22.43 -10.22
CA CYS A 242 -1.99 23.60 -11.09
C CYS A 242 -1.20 24.81 -10.53
N ASN A 243 -0.83 24.78 -9.26
CA ASN A 243 0.09 25.73 -8.66
C ASN A 243 1.54 25.22 -8.84
N GLN A 244 2.38 25.95 -9.58
CA GLN A 244 3.74 25.50 -9.91
C GLN A 244 4.60 25.22 -8.67
N ARG A 245 4.53 26.07 -7.63
CA ARG A 245 5.28 25.86 -6.38
C ARG A 245 4.87 24.56 -5.68
N ALA A 246 3.58 24.23 -5.72
CA ALA A 246 3.09 22.97 -5.19
C ALA A 246 3.50 21.80 -6.08
N ARG A 247 3.41 21.97 -7.40
CA ARG A 247 3.88 20.98 -8.36
C ARG A 247 5.34 20.60 -8.13
N ASP A 248 6.20 21.56 -7.79
CA ASP A 248 7.60 21.32 -7.46
C ASP A 248 7.80 20.69 -6.07
N ALA A 249 6.86 20.94 -5.14
CA ALA A 249 6.96 20.49 -3.74
C ALA A 249 6.45 19.06 -3.51
N PHE A 250 5.48 18.60 -4.29
CA PHE A 250 4.97 17.24 -4.20
C PHE A 250 5.67 16.32 -5.18
N ASP A 251 6.03 15.12 -4.74
CA ASP A 251 6.69 14.11 -5.55
C ASP A 251 5.68 13.14 -6.22
N GLY A 252 4.58 12.82 -5.54
CA GLY A 252 3.61 11.83 -6.01
C GLY A 252 2.23 11.96 -5.38
N VAL A 253 1.38 11.03 -5.75
CA VAL A 253 -0.02 10.91 -5.33
C VAL A 253 -0.22 9.54 -4.68
N ALA A 254 -0.87 9.52 -3.52
CA ALA A 254 -1.26 8.30 -2.84
C ALA A 254 -2.78 8.10 -2.96
N VAL A 255 -3.21 6.85 -3.22
CA VAL A 255 -4.63 6.52 -3.42
C VAL A 255 -5.05 5.27 -2.67
N HIS A 256 -6.36 5.21 -2.31
CA HIS A 256 -7.04 4.08 -1.70
C HIS A 256 -8.16 3.55 -2.60
N TRP A 257 -8.69 2.37 -2.31
CA TRP A 257 -9.65 1.66 -3.17
C TRP A 257 -11.12 1.71 -2.70
N TYR A 258 -11.43 2.28 -1.52
CA TYR A 258 -12.73 2.08 -0.85
C TYR A 258 -13.94 2.68 -1.56
N SER A 259 -13.75 3.48 -2.60
CA SER A 259 -14.83 4.01 -3.45
C SER A 259 -15.10 3.19 -4.71
N GLY A 260 -14.38 2.08 -4.90
CA GLY A 260 -14.44 1.24 -6.11
C GLY A 260 -13.25 1.49 -7.05
N ASP A 261 -13.29 0.86 -8.21
CA ASP A 261 -12.16 0.71 -9.12
C ASP A 261 -11.56 2.05 -9.59
N HIS A 262 -12.37 2.90 -10.20
CA HIS A 262 -11.96 4.22 -10.72
C HIS A 262 -10.55 4.29 -11.35
N PHE A 263 -10.03 3.17 -11.89
CA PHE A 263 -8.68 3.06 -12.43
C PHE A 263 -8.36 4.11 -13.49
N THR A 264 -9.32 4.38 -14.39
CA THR A 264 -9.14 5.40 -15.44
C THR A 264 -8.98 6.82 -14.90
N ALA A 265 -9.34 7.09 -13.64
CA ALA A 265 -9.05 8.37 -13.02
C ALA A 265 -7.53 8.59 -12.81
N LEU A 266 -6.77 7.50 -12.62
CA LEU A 266 -5.31 7.55 -12.56
C LEU A 266 -4.71 7.93 -13.92
N ASP A 267 -5.25 7.42 -15.04
CA ASP A 267 -4.82 7.82 -16.38
C ASP A 267 -5.01 9.32 -16.59
N VAL A 268 -6.19 9.83 -16.25
CA VAL A 268 -6.49 11.27 -16.39
C VAL A 268 -5.56 12.13 -15.55
N ALA A 269 -5.30 11.71 -14.30
CA ALA A 269 -4.39 12.44 -13.41
C ALA A 269 -2.94 12.39 -13.91
N HIS A 270 -2.50 11.23 -14.42
CA HIS A 270 -1.18 11.06 -15.03
C HIS A 270 -1.02 11.89 -16.31
N ASP A 271 -2.01 11.89 -17.20
CA ASP A 271 -1.95 12.67 -18.45
C ASP A 271 -1.82 14.18 -18.17
N LEU A 272 -2.42 14.66 -17.09
CA LEU A 272 -2.30 16.05 -16.64
C LEU A 272 -0.95 16.35 -15.95
N PHE A 273 -0.39 15.39 -15.23
CA PHE A 273 0.82 15.56 -14.42
C PHE A 273 1.77 14.35 -14.54
N PRO A 274 2.33 14.10 -15.72
CA PRO A 274 3.07 12.86 -16.04
C PRO A 274 4.40 12.69 -15.26
N GLU A 275 4.89 13.74 -14.62
CA GLU A 275 6.08 13.69 -13.78
C GLU A 275 5.79 13.21 -12.35
N LYS A 276 4.51 12.99 -11.98
CA LYS A 276 4.13 12.48 -10.66
C LYS A 276 3.98 10.97 -10.68
N PHE A 277 4.56 10.30 -9.68
CA PHE A 277 4.30 8.88 -9.48
C PHE A 277 3.01 8.67 -8.66
N PHE A 278 2.42 7.49 -8.81
CA PHE A 278 1.22 7.08 -8.07
C PHE A 278 1.53 5.88 -7.21
N VAL A 279 0.97 5.86 -6.00
CA VAL A 279 1.07 4.76 -5.04
C VAL A 279 -0.34 4.38 -4.60
N ALA A 280 -0.75 3.14 -4.81
CA ALA A 280 -1.90 2.55 -4.13
C ALA A 280 -1.46 2.27 -2.68
N SER A 281 -1.76 3.21 -1.78
CA SER A 281 -1.11 3.34 -0.47
C SER A 281 -1.81 2.60 0.65
N GLU A 282 -3.09 2.23 0.46
CA GLU A 282 -3.85 1.46 1.44
C GLU A 282 -5.01 0.72 0.79
N GLN A 283 -5.09 -0.58 1.06
CA GLN A 283 -6.20 -1.45 0.72
C GLN A 283 -6.37 -2.50 1.81
N CYS A 284 -7.59 -2.82 2.19
CA CYS A 284 -7.85 -3.94 3.10
C CYS A 284 -9.19 -4.62 2.82
N THR A 285 -9.26 -5.91 3.11
CA THR A 285 -10.49 -6.69 3.08
C THR A 285 -10.87 -7.16 4.49
N GLY A 286 -12.16 -7.43 4.68
CA GLY A 286 -12.63 -8.23 5.79
C GLY A 286 -12.56 -9.74 5.46
N HIS A 287 -13.10 -10.55 6.34
CA HIS A 287 -13.24 -11.99 6.09
C HIS A 287 -14.13 -12.23 4.88
N ALA A 288 -13.56 -12.84 3.82
CA ALA A 288 -14.32 -13.22 2.64
C ALA A 288 -15.13 -14.50 2.89
N LYS A 289 -16.32 -14.58 2.25
CA LYS A 289 -17.17 -15.78 2.33
C LYS A 289 -16.56 -16.95 1.57
N GLU A 290 -16.00 -16.66 0.40
CA GLU A 290 -15.33 -17.65 -0.47
C GLU A 290 -13.82 -17.66 -0.15
N VAL A 291 -13.23 -18.86 -0.20
CA VAL A 291 -11.80 -19.05 0.11
C VAL A 291 -10.89 -18.20 -0.77
N TYR A 292 -11.24 -17.99 -2.03
CA TYR A 292 -10.46 -17.20 -3.00
C TYR A 292 -10.87 -15.72 -3.08
N GLY A 293 -12.03 -15.33 -2.52
CA GLY A 293 -12.65 -14.04 -2.77
C GLY A 293 -11.79 -12.83 -2.42
N ALA A 294 -11.13 -12.83 -1.26
CA ALA A 294 -10.22 -11.74 -0.89
C ALA A 294 -8.99 -11.66 -1.80
N GLY A 295 -8.43 -12.82 -2.19
CA GLY A 295 -7.28 -12.88 -3.08
C GLY A 295 -7.61 -12.38 -4.49
N GLU A 296 -8.75 -12.77 -5.04
CA GLU A 296 -9.21 -12.28 -6.34
C GLU A 296 -9.47 -10.78 -6.36
N HIS A 297 -10.07 -10.24 -5.29
CA HIS A 297 -10.31 -8.81 -5.16
C HIS A 297 -8.97 -8.03 -5.14
N TYR A 298 -7.99 -8.51 -4.37
CA TYR A 298 -6.65 -7.91 -4.36
C TYR A 298 -5.99 -7.96 -5.74
N ALA A 299 -6.00 -9.13 -6.39
CA ALA A 299 -5.37 -9.26 -7.71
C ALA A 299 -6.03 -8.36 -8.77
N HIS A 300 -7.35 -8.23 -8.74
CA HIS A 300 -8.10 -7.31 -9.59
C HIS A 300 -7.66 -5.87 -9.39
N ASP A 301 -7.63 -5.39 -8.14
CA ASP A 301 -7.24 -4.01 -7.84
C ASP A 301 -5.76 -3.76 -8.17
N ILE A 302 -4.86 -4.71 -7.85
CA ILE A 302 -3.44 -4.60 -8.21
C ILE A 302 -3.27 -4.49 -9.73
N LEU A 303 -3.90 -5.36 -10.51
CA LEU A 303 -3.83 -5.32 -11.97
C LEU A 303 -4.41 -4.03 -12.52
N GLY A 304 -5.54 -3.58 -11.96
CA GLY A 304 -6.16 -2.32 -12.33
C GLY A 304 -5.22 -1.14 -12.06
N ASP A 305 -4.74 -0.99 -10.86
CA ASP A 305 -3.87 0.10 -10.45
C ASP A 305 -2.54 0.12 -11.24
N LEU A 306 -1.88 -1.04 -11.35
CA LEU A 306 -0.62 -1.12 -12.10
C LEU A 306 -0.80 -0.83 -13.59
N ASN A 307 -1.90 -1.26 -14.20
CA ASN A 307 -2.19 -0.94 -15.60
C ASN A 307 -2.53 0.54 -15.82
N HIS A 308 -2.86 1.27 -14.74
CA HIS A 308 -3.23 2.67 -14.76
C HIS A 308 -2.26 3.55 -13.93
N TRP A 309 -0.94 3.34 -14.11
CA TRP A 309 0.16 4.17 -13.64
C TRP A 309 0.57 4.04 -12.17
N ALA A 310 -0.10 3.25 -11.33
CA ALA A 310 0.44 3.00 -10.01
C ALA A 310 1.79 2.29 -10.09
N GLY A 311 2.79 2.78 -9.36
CA GLY A 311 4.12 2.20 -9.26
C GLY A 311 4.31 1.33 -8.00
N ALA A 312 3.39 1.38 -7.06
CA ALA A 312 3.40 0.53 -5.87
C ALA A 312 1.98 0.20 -5.43
N TRP A 313 1.87 -0.90 -4.70
CA TRP A 313 0.62 -1.32 -4.09
C TRP A 313 0.87 -1.85 -2.67
N VAL A 314 0.14 -1.33 -1.67
CA VAL A 314 0.39 -1.60 -0.26
C VAL A 314 -0.89 -2.02 0.44
N ASP A 315 -0.89 -3.24 0.97
CA ASP A 315 -1.92 -3.77 1.85
C ASP A 315 -1.97 -3.01 3.18
N TRP A 316 -3.10 -3.05 3.88
CA TRP A 316 -3.20 -2.45 5.20
C TRP A 316 -2.50 -3.34 6.24
N ASN A 317 -3.22 -4.04 7.07
CA ASN A 317 -2.61 -4.81 8.15
C ASN A 317 -1.90 -6.07 7.64
N MET A 318 -0.64 -6.27 8.02
CA MET A 318 0.10 -7.49 7.70
C MET A 318 -0.25 -8.66 8.60
N PHE A 319 -0.52 -8.43 9.89
CA PHE A 319 -0.66 -9.50 10.86
C PHE A 319 -1.71 -9.19 11.93
N LEU A 320 -2.87 -9.81 11.82
CA LEU A 320 -3.99 -9.65 12.75
C LEU A 320 -4.29 -10.95 13.48
N ASN A 321 -4.96 -10.82 14.63
CA ASN A 321 -5.51 -11.97 15.33
C ASN A 321 -6.88 -12.38 14.75
N GLU A 322 -7.44 -13.48 15.26
CA GLU A 322 -8.72 -14.06 14.86
C GLU A 322 -9.91 -13.09 15.00
N ASP A 323 -9.80 -12.08 15.87
CA ASP A 323 -10.80 -11.04 16.07
C ASP A 323 -10.59 -9.81 15.17
N GLY A 324 -9.56 -9.83 14.30
CA GLY A 324 -9.21 -8.71 13.42
C GLY A 324 -8.51 -7.55 14.11
N GLY A 325 -7.94 -7.76 15.30
CA GLY A 325 -7.28 -6.73 16.12
C GLY A 325 -5.85 -7.11 16.53
N PRO A 326 -5.33 -6.44 17.59
CA PRO A 326 -5.99 -5.45 18.48
C PRO A 326 -6.36 -4.15 17.76
N SER A 327 -7.44 -3.49 18.16
CA SER A 327 -7.90 -2.23 17.58
C SER A 327 -8.86 -1.54 18.54
N HIS A 328 -8.50 -0.35 19.04
CA HIS A 328 -9.38 0.43 19.93
C HIS A 328 -10.74 0.73 19.28
N TRP A 329 -10.74 0.98 17.96
CA TRP A 329 -11.97 1.23 17.23
C TRP A 329 -12.89 0.00 17.17
N LEU A 330 -12.34 -1.20 16.95
CA LEU A 330 -13.13 -2.44 16.97
C LEU A 330 -13.67 -2.72 18.37
N ASP A 331 -12.90 -2.46 19.40
CA ASP A 331 -13.32 -2.64 20.79
C ASP A 331 -14.44 -1.66 21.16
N GLU A 332 -14.35 -0.39 20.75
CA GLU A 332 -15.44 0.57 20.88
C GLU A 332 -16.73 0.12 20.16
N GLN A 333 -16.62 -0.45 18.95
CA GLN A 333 -17.76 -1.00 18.22
C GLN A 333 -18.42 -2.16 18.98
N ARG A 334 -17.62 -3.06 19.55
CA ARG A 334 -18.12 -4.20 20.36
C ARG A 334 -18.81 -3.73 21.63
N GLU A 335 -18.25 -2.73 22.31
CA GLU A 335 -18.80 -2.14 23.52
C GLU A 335 -20.05 -1.28 23.27
N SER A 336 -20.23 -0.75 22.07
CA SER A 336 -21.38 0.08 21.70
C SER A 336 -22.72 -0.66 21.68
N GLY A 337 -22.71 -2.00 21.79
CA GLY A 337 -23.90 -2.84 21.74
C GLY A 337 -24.41 -3.11 20.31
N LYS A 338 -23.62 -2.84 19.28
CA LYS A 338 -23.93 -3.27 17.90
C LYS A 338 -24.04 -4.79 17.83
N ASP A 339 -24.87 -5.26 16.91
CA ASP A 339 -24.91 -6.68 16.57
C ASP A 339 -23.49 -7.12 16.09
N PRO A 340 -22.90 -8.16 16.68
CA PRO A 340 -21.61 -8.68 16.24
C PRO A 340 -21.54 -8.98 14.73
N ALA A 341 -22.67 -9.34 14.12
CA ALA A 341 -22.75 -9.58 12.67
C ALA A 341 -22.65 -8.30 11.82
N GLU A 342 -22.84 -7.12 12.42
CA GLU A 342 -22.73 -5.81 11.78
C GLU A 342 -21.36 -5.15 12.01
N ILE A 343 -20.53 -5.74 12.86
CA ILE A 343 -19.17 -5.26 13.09
C ILE A 343 -18.28 -5.81 11.97
N TRP A 344 -17.68 -4.89 11.22
CA TRP A 344 -16.70 -5.28 10.22
C TRP A 344 -15.41 -5.77 10.90
N VAL A 345 -14.98 -6.97 10.59
CA VAL A 345 -13.75 -7.56 11.12
C VAL A 345 -12.71 -7.63 10.01
N GLY A 346 -11.59 -6.96 10.22
CA GLY A 346 -10.46 -6.97 9.29
C GLY A 346 -9.83 -8.35 9.15
N ALA A 347 -9.32 -8.62 7.96
CA ALA A 347 -8.46 -9.77 7.71
C ALA A 347 -7.10 -9.29 7.19
N SER A 348 -6.06 -10.05 7.48
CA SER A 348 -4.72 -9.83 6.94
C SER A 348 -4.25 -11.08 6.18
N PRO A 349 -3.23 -10.97 5.32
CA PRO A 349 -2.71 -12.12 4.59
C PRO A 349 -2.18 -13.23 5.50
N VAL A 350 -1.67 -12.90 6.67
CA VAL A 350 -1.32 -13.86 7.73
C VAL A 350 -2.08 -13.51 9.01
N MET A 351 -2.79 -14.47 9.57
CA MET A 351 -3.58 -14.35 10.79
C MET A 351 -3.01 -15.23 11.89
N ILE A 352 -3.23 -14.87 13.15
CA ILE A 352 -2.89 -15.67 14.32
C ILE A 352 -4.14 -15.97 15.15
N ASP A 353 -4.33 -17.21 15.52
CA ASP A 353 -5.26 -17.60 16.59
C ASP A 353 -4.53 -17.53 17.95
N ARG A 354 -4.91 -16.58 18.79
CA ARG A 354 -4.25 -16.33 20.08
C ARG A 354 -4.44 -17.47 21.09
N THR A 355 -5.48 -18.28 20.91
CA THR A 355 -5.78 -19.40 21.81
C THR A 355 -4.91 -20.61 21.50
N THR A 356 -4.78 -20.94 20.21
CA THR A 356 -4.02 -22.11 19.74
C THR A 356 -2.58 -21.79 19.38
N GLY A 357 -2.29 -20.54 19.05
CA GLY A 357 -1.02 -20.10 18.47
C GLY A 357 -0.85 -20.50 17.00
N GLU A 358 -1.91 -20.93 16.33
CA GLU A 358 -1.87 -21.33 14.93
C GLU A 358 -1.80 -20.12 13.98
N LEU A 359 -0.84 -20.16 13.04
CA LEU A 359 -0.76 -19.18 11.95
C LEU A 359 -1.58 -19.67 10.75
N THR A 360 -2.51 -18.85 10.31
CA THR A 360 -3.30 -19.09 9.09
C THR A 360 -2.83 -18.16 7.98
N VAL A 361 -2.55 -18.73 6.81
CA VAL A 361 -2.23 -17.98 5.59
C VAL A 361 -3.47 -17.93 4.72
N THR A 362 -3.97 -16.71 4.46
CA THR A 362 -5.21 -16.49 3.70
C THR A 362 -4.97 -16.48 2.19
N SER A 363 -6.04 -16.49 1.39
CA SER A 363 -5.91 -16.42 -0.08
C SER A 363 -5.22 -15.15 -0.55
N SER A 364 -5.44 -14.02 0.11
CA SER A 364 -4.81 -12.75 -0.25
C SER A 364 -3.27 -12.83 -0.25
N TYR A 365 -2.67 -13.57 0.68
CA TYR A 365 -1.23 -13.81 0.69
C TYR A 365 -0.72 -14.43 -0.61
N TYR A 366 -1.39 -15.48 -1.08
CA TYR A 366 -0.97 -16.19 -2.29
C TYR A 366 -1.15 -15.32 -3.54
N TYR A 367 -2.26 -14.61 -3.64
CA TYR A 367 -2.53 -13.71 -4.77
C TYR A 367 -1.56 -12.52 -4.81
N LEU A 368 -1.27 -11.90 -3.67
CA LEU A 368 -0.23 -10.87 -3.53
C LEU A 368 1.14 -11.39 -3.96
N GLY A 369 1.48 -12.62 -3.59
CA GLY A 369 2.75 -13.25 -3.94
C GLY A 369 2.98 -13.41 -5.45
N HIS A 370 1.93 -13.47 -6.26
CA HIS A 370 2.05 -13.48 -7.72
C HIS A 370 2.60 -12.17 -8.30
N PHE A 371 2.46 -11.07 -7.57
CA PHE A 371 3.02 -9.77 -7.93
C PHE A 371 4.35 -9.54 -7.22
N SER A 372 4.34 -9.47 -5.91
CA SER A 372 5.47 -9.00 -5.10
C SER A 372 6.73 -9.86 -5.24
N LYS A 373 6.58 -11.17 -5.46
CA LYS A 373 7.70 -12.11 -5.63
C LYS A 373 8.35 -12.04 -7.01
N PHE A 374 7.57 -11.75 -8.05
CA PHE A 374 8.00 -11.89 -9.44
C PHE A 374 8.22 -10.57 -10.16
N ILE A 375 7.61 -9.48 -9.69
CA ILE A 375 7.80 -8.14 -10.22
C ILE A 375 8.78 -7.42 -9.30
N LYS A 376 10.01 -7.24 -9.76
CA LYS A 376 11.09 -6.68 -8.95
C LYS A 376 11.00 -5.14 -8.91
N ARG A 377 11.52 -4.53 -7.85
CA ARG A 377 11.72 -3.07 -7.85
C ARG A 377 12.55 -2.65 -9.06
N GLY A 378 12.14 -1.54 -9.71
CA GLY A 378 12.74 -1.07 -10.92
C GLY A 378 12.24 -1.76 -12.20
N ALA A 379 11.32 -2.73 -12.08
CA ALA A 379 10.62 -3.28 -13.24
C ALA A 379 9.83 -2.17 -13.94
N ARG A 380 9.71 -2.30 -15.27
CA ARG A 380 8.84 -1.44 -16.08
C ARG A 380 7.57 -2.17 -16.44
N ARG A 381 6.40 -1.57 -16.21
CA ARG A 381 5.19 -2.08 -16.85
C ARG A 381 5.38 -1.98 -18.36
N ILE A 382 5.02 -3.03 -19.10
CA ILE A 382 5.16 -3.11 -20.56
C ILE A 382 3.81 -3.33 -21.23
N GLY A 383 3.76 -3.09 -22.55
CA GLY A 383 2.55 -3.26 -23.34
C GLY A 383 2.13 -4.74 -23.45
N TYR A 384 0.83 -4.98 -23.44
CA TYR A 384 0.23 -6.27 -23.77
C TYR A 384 -1.11 -6.06 -24.48
N SER A 385 -1.60 -7.12 -25.12
CA SER A 385 -2.99 -7.21 -25.56
C SER A 385 -3.52 -8.62 -25.34
N ILE A 386 -4.78 -8.74 -24.96
CA ILE A 386 -5.41 -10.01 -24.65
C ILE A 386 -6.71 -10.16 -25.43
N PHE A 387 -7.02 -11.37 -25.89
CA PHE A 387 -8.17 -11.70 -26.73
C PHE A 387 -9.53 -11.55 -26.02
N ASP A 388 -9.56 -11.65 -24.71
CA ASP A 388 -10.77 -11.64 -23.89
C ASP A 388 -10.60 -10.72 -22.67
N THR A 389 -11.40 -9.67 -22.61
CA THR A 389 -11.39 -8.70 -21.51
C THR A 389 -11.97 -9.24 -20.20
N SER A 390 -12.53 -10.46 -20.21
CA SER A 390 -12.93 -11.16 -18.99
C SER A 390 -11.76 -11.76 -18.22
N LEU A 391 -10.61 -11.90 -18.86
CA LEU A 391 -9.32 -12.18 -18.22
C LEU A 391 -8.59 -10.88 -17.95
N GLU A 392 -8.03 -10.77 -16.77
CA GLU A 392 -7.24 -9.62 -16.38
C GLU A 392 -5.75 -9.96 -16.43
N ALA A 393 -4.93 -9.07 -16.99
CA ALA A 393 -3.52 -9.33 -17.16
C ALA A 393 -2.67 -8.07 -16.87
N GLY A 394 -1.39 -8.29 -16.61
CA GLY A 394 -0.36 -7.25 -16.53
C GLY A 394 0.98 -7.83 -16.93
N ALA A 395 1.80 -7.06 -17.63
CA ALA A 395 3.11 -7.49 -18.11
C ALA A 395 4.20 -6.52 -17.63
N PHE A 396 5.33 -7.06 -17.20
CA PHE A 396 6.41 -6.32 -16.55
C PHE A 396 7.77 -6.82 -16.99
N LEU A 397 8.66 -5.90 -17.37
CA LEU A 397 10.06 -6.17 -17.69
C LEU A 397 10.91 -5.88 -16.44
N ASN A 398 11.48 -6.92 -15.86
CA ASN A 398 12.35 -6.80 -14.69
C ASN A 398 13.73 -6.23 -15.04
N PRO A 399 14.47 -5.64 -14.09
CA PRO A 399 15.80 -5.09 -14.32
C PRO A 399 16.85 -6.11 -14.81
N ASP A 400 16.64 -7.39 -14.54
CA ASP A 400 17.50 -8.48 -15.02
C ASP A 400 17.14 -8.99 -16.42
N GLY A 401 16.17 -8.35 -17.08
CA GLY A 401 15.70 -8.70 -18.41
C GLY A 401 14.62 -9.79 -18.45
N SER A 402 14.29 -10.41 -17.34
CA SER A 402 13.17 -11.36 -17.28
C SER A 402 11.83 -10.64 -17.40
N ILE A 403 10.85 -11.28 -18.02
CA ILE A 403 9.48 -10.78 -18.13
C ILE A 403 8.58 -11.55 -17.18
N ALA A 404 7.79 -10.82 -16.39
CA ALA A 404 6.73 -11.36 -15.58
C ALA A 404 5.38 -10.97 -16.18
N VAL A 405 4.56 -11.95 -16.53
CA VAL A 405 3.17 -11.73 -16.96
C VAL A 405 2.24 -12.35 -15.96
N VAL A 406 1.43 -11.54 -15.30
CA VAL A 406 0.42 -12.00 -14.35
C VAL A 406 -0.92 -12.06 -15.06
N VAL A 407 -1.63 -13.18 -14.95
CA VAL A 407 -2.96 -13.37 -15.54
C VAL A 407 -3.90 -13.90 -14.47
N LEU A 408 -5.06 -13.27 -14.35
CA LEU A 408 -6.12 -13.59 -13.40
C LEU A 408 -7.35 -14.12 -14.15
N ASN A 409 -7.86 -15.27 -13.72
CA ASN A 409 -9.13 -15.85 -14.16
C ASN A 409 -10.09 -15.91 -12.95
N ARG A 410 -11.10 -15.04 -12.92
CA ARG A 410 -12.15 -15.02 -11.88
C ARG A 410 -13.43 -15.79 -12.28
N TRP A 411 -13.39 -16.50 -13.40
CA TRP A 411 -14.54 -17.24 -13.90
C TRP A 411 -14.61 -18.67 -13.35
N GLU A 412 -15.82 -19.23 -13.39
CA GLU A 412 -16.13 -20.60 -12.99
C GLU A 412 -15.56 -21.66 -13.96
N GLU A 413 -14.92 -21.25 -15.05
CA GLU A 413 -14.44 -22.12 -16.11
C GLU A 413 -12.95 -21.94 -16.37
N ASP A 414 -12.29 -23.04 -16.72
CA ASP A 414 -10.91 -23.01 -17.23
C ASP A 414 -10.84 -22.24 -18.56
N ARG A 415 -9.79 -21.45 -18.73
CA ARG A 415 -9.53 -20.67 -19.94
C ARG A 415 -8.24 -21.10 -20.61
N GLN A 416 -8.27 -21.29 -21.93
CA GLN A 416 -7.07 -21.52 -22.73
C GLN A 416 -6.48 -20.17 -23.14
N VAL A 417 -5.17 -20.01 -23.00
CA VAL A 417 -4.44 -18.81 -23.40
C VAL A 417 -3.18 -19.25 -24.15
N THR A 418 -2.87 -18.59 -25.24
CA THR A 418 -1.58 -18.74 -25.94
C THR A 418 -0.79 -17.44 -25.76
N LEU A 419 0.28 -17.51 -25.00
CA LEU A 419 1.25 -16.40 -24.88
C LEU A 419 2.02 -16.29 -26.19
N ARG A 420 2.12 -15.07 -26.75
CA ARG A 420 2.92 -14.75 -27.91
C ARG A 420 3.96 -13.69 -27.59
N TYR A 421 5.21 -14.04 -27.83
CA TYR A 421 6.35 -13.14 -27.59
C TYR A 421 7.48 -13.40 -28.59
N HIS A 422 7.95 -12.36 -29.27
CA HIS A 422 9.08 -12.37 -30.24
C HIS A 422 9.03 -13.50 -31.28
N GLY A 423 7.81 -13.83 -31.78
CA GLY A 423 7.62 -14.87 -32.79
C GLY A 423 7.62 -16.29 -32.24
N GLU A 424 7.45 -16.43 -30.94
CA GLU A 424 7.28 -17.70 -30.26
C GLU A 424 5.92 -17.74 -29.53
N LEU A 425 5.36 -18.93 -29.39
CA LEU A 425 4.07 -19.23 -28.79
C LEU A 425 4.24 -20.21 -27.65
N ALA A 426 3.52 -20.00 -26.53
CA ALA A 426 3.41 -20.96 -25.45
C ALA A 426 1.95 -21.10 -25.00
N ASP A 427 1.41 -22.33 -25.00
CA ASP A 427 0.04 -22.59 -24.58
C ASP A 427 -0.04 -22.84 -23.08
N LEU A 428 -1.08 -22.30 -22.45
CA LEU A 428 -1.35 -22.49 -21.02
C LEU A 428 -2.85 -22.60 -20.77
N THR A 429 -3.18 -23.25 -19.66
CA THR A 429 -4.55 -23.32 -19.15
C THR A 429 -4.65 -22.56 -17.85
N LEU A 430 -5.46 -21.52 -17.81
CA LEU A 430 -5.84 -20.82 -16.59
C LEU A 430 -7.02 -21.54 -15.95
N LYS A 431 -6.83 -22.10 -14.77
CA LYS A 431 -7.91 -22.74 -14.03
C LYS A 431 -8.97 -21.72 -13.61
N ALA A 432 -10.21 -22.19 -13.39
CA ALA A 432 -11.24 -21.40 -12.74
C ALA A 432 -10.72 -20.85 -11.41
N HIS A 433 -11.08 -19.61 -11.07
CA HIS A 433 -10.69 -18.95 -9.81
C HIS A 433 -9.19 -19.04 -9.51
N SER A 434 -8.36 -18.68 -10.50
CA SER A 434 -6.91 -18.79 -10.35
C SER A 434 -6.14 -17.59 -10.88
N ILE A 435 -4.97 -17.41 -10.32
CA ILE A 435 -3.96 -16.46 -10.79
C ILE A 435 -2.70 -17.22 -11.18
N GLN A 436 -2.06 -16.83 -12.28
CA GLN A 436 -0.80 -17.39 -12.75
C GLN A 436 0.19 -16.28 -13.06
N THR A 437 1.46 -16.49 -12.74
CA THR A 437 2.57 -15.66 -13.19
C THR A 437 3.46 -16.46 -14.12
N LEU A 438 3.60 -15.97 -15.36
CA LEU A 438 4.49 -16.51 -16.38
C LEU A 438 5.82 -15.77 -16.27
N LEU A 439 6.91 -16.53 -16.27
CA LEU A 439 8.27 -15.97 -16.14
C LEU A 439 9.15 -16.50 -17.23
N PHE A 440 9.75 -15.60 -18.02
CA PHE A 440 10.59 -15.99 -19.17
C PHE A 440 11.59 -14.90 -19.53
#